data_4471a69d94bac5ae06c6be3d0d6fcfe8
#
_entry.id   4471a69d94bac5ae06c6be3d0d6fcfe8
#
_cell.length_a   1.000
_cell.length_b   1.000
_cell.length_c   1.000
_cell.angle_alpha   90.00
_cell.angle_beta   90.00
_cell.angle_gamma   90.00
#
_symmetry.space_group_name_H-M   'P 1'
#
loop_
_entity.id
_entity.type
_entity.pdbx_description
1 polymer ?
#
loop_
_entity_poly.entity_id
_entity_poly.type
_entity_poly.pdbx_seq_one_letter_code
_entity_poly.pdbx_strand_id
1 'polypeptide(L)'
;LERKLFLSQTTLMIFCNPHNPIGKIWDKETLQRIGDLCAKHHVIVLSDEIHCDITNPQKEYIPFASVSKTNLENTIMCIAPTKAFNMAGMQTACIVVPNEVLRHKVNRGINTDEVAEPNSFAICATKAAFNQSEDWLNELNQYIQNNKDYAISFIQKEIKDVYVVPTEATYLLWIDCHKVCLDSVELTSFIRKKTGLYVSDGLEYGENGKAFIRMNVACPFERLKDGLNRFKEGIYLYQNK
;
A
#
# COMPACT_ATOMS: atom_id res chain seq x y z
N LEU A 1 16.95 6.28 -9.53
CA LEU A 1 15.77 6.36 -10.40
C LEU A 1 16.19 6.69 -11.84
N GLU A 2 16.82 7.86 -12.09
CA GLU A 2 17.10 8.37 -13.44
C GLU A 2 17.85 7.35 -14.34
N ARG A 3 18.85 6.62 -13.79
CA ARG A 3 19.56 5.57 -14.53
C ARG A 3 18.61 4.48 -15.08
N LYS A 4 17.53 4.16 -14.40
CA LYS A 4 16.53 3.18 -14.86
C LYS A 4 15.60 3.78 -15.91
N LEU A 5 15.21 5.04 -15.74
CA LEU A 5 14.37 5.75 -16.71
C LEU A 5 15.07 6.02 -18.04
N PHE A 6 16.40 6.15 -18.02
CA PHE A 6 17.22 6.36 -19.23
C PHE A 6 17.27 5.15 -20.16
N LEU A 7 16.91 3.96 -19.70
CA LEU A 7 16.92 2.76 -20.53
C LEU A 7 15.83 2.87 -21.61
N SER A 8 16.18 2.64 -22.86
CA SER A 8 15.29 2.79 -24.03
C SER A 8 14.03 1.90 -23.97
N GLN A 9 14.09 0.78 -23.28
CA GLN A 9 12.94 -0.11 -23.06
C GLN A 9 12.00 0.34 -21.93
N THR A 10 12.39 1.34 -21.11
CA THR A 10 11.56 1.83 -20.02
C THR A 10 10.56 2.85 -20.54
N THR A 11 9.29 2.49 -20.63
CA THR A 11 8.20 3.35 -21.15
C THR A 11 7.11 3.65 -20.12
N LEU A 12 7.08 2.87 -19.04
CA LEU A 12 6.09 2.99 -17.95
C LEU A 12 6.79 2.82 -16.61
N MET A 13 6.40 3.64 -15.64
CA MET A 13 6.73 3.49 -14.22
C MET A 13 5.46 3.26 -13.42
N ILE A 14 5.38 2.15 -12.69
CA ILE A 14 4.33 1.93 -11.68
C ILE A 14 4.84 2.54 -10.37
N PHE A 15 4.06 3.48 -9.83
CA PHE A 15 4.42 4.28 -8.66
C PHE A 15 3.31 4.20 -7.60
N CYS A 16 3.61 3.69 -6.42
CA CYS A 16 2.65 3.62 -5.31
C CYS A 16 2.71 4.87 -4.43
N ASN A 17 1.56 5.52 -4.22
CA ASN A 17 1.43 6.70 -3.38
C ASN A 17 0.03 6.75 -2.70
N PRO A 18 -0.08 6.42 -1.41
CA PRO A 18 0.95 5.95 -0.46
C PRO A 18 1.57 4.60 -0.82
N HIS A 19 2.81 4.38 -0.37
CA HIS A 19 3.57 3.19 -0.75
C HIS A 19 3.23 1.97 0.10
N ASN A 20 2.76 0.90 -0.53
CA ASN A 20 2.61 -0.44 0.08
C ASN A 20 3.89 -1.24 -0.24
N PRO A 21 4.59 -1.83 0.75
CA PRO A 21 4.12 -2.14 2.11
C PRO A 21 4.53 -1.13 3.22
N ILE A 22 5.36 -0.14 2.92
CA ILE A 22 6.02 0.71 3.93
C ILE A 22 5.05 1.74 4.53
N GLY A 23 3.98 2.11 3.82
CA GLY A 23 3.05 3.16 4.24
C GLY A 23 3.64 4.57 4.16
N LYS A 24 4.60 4.80 3.24
CA LYS A 24 5.18 6.12 3.03
C LYS A 24 4.25 7.01 2.21
N ILE A 25 4.03 8.23 2.68
CA ILE A 25 3.48 9.34 1.90
C ILE A 25 4.65 10.12 1.30
N TRP A 26 4.57 10.42 -0.01
CA TRP A 26 5.62 11.15 -0.69
C TRP A 26 5.35 12.66 -0.60
N ASP A 27 6.40 13.44 -0.31
CA ASP A 27 6.32 14.90 -0.28
C ASP A 27 6.20 15.49 -1.69
N LYS A 28 5.69 16.73 -1.76
CA LYS A 28 5.41 17.44 -3.02
C LYS A 28 6.64 17.59 -3.91
N GLU A 29 7.80 17.90 -3.30
CA GLU A 29 9.05 18.10 -4.04
C GLU A 29 9.52 16.78 -4.69
N THR A 30 9.46 15.69 -3.94
CA THR A 30 9.79 14.34 -4.45
C THR A 30 8.84 13.93 -5.58
N LEU A 31 7.52 14.14 -5.42
CA LEU A 31 6.53 13.83 -6.45
C LEU A 31 6.77 14.64 -7.72
N GLN A 32 7.05 15.94 -7.59
CA GLN A 32 7.37 16.80 -8.75
C GLN A 32 8.63 16.32 -9.46
N ARG A 33 9.69 16.06 -8.72
CA ARG A 33 10.96 15.58 -9.29
C ARG A 33 10.81 14.25 -10.02
N ILE A 34 10.00 13.33 -9.50
CA ILE A 34 9.68 12.06 -10.18
C ILE A 34 8.96 12.35 -11.50
N GLY A 35 7.94 13.20 -11.48
CA GLY A 35 7.19 13.59 -12.68
C GLY A 35 8.07 14.22 -13.76
N ASP A 36 8.91 15.18 -13.39
CA ASP A 36 9.85 15.84 -14.30
C ASP A 36 10.86 14.87 -14.92
N LEU A 37 11.41 13.96 -14.12
CA LEU A 37 12.32 12.91 -14.62
C LEU A 37 11.61 11.95 -15.56
N CYS A 38 10.41 11.50 -15.24
CA CYS A 38 9.64 10.60 -16.10
C CYS A 38 9.29 11.27 -17.42
N ALA A 39 8.84 12.53 -17.40
CA ALA A 39 8.54 13.31 -18.62
C ALA A 39 9.79 13.53 -19.47
N LYS A 40 10.94 13.88 -18.87
CA LYS A 40 12.24 14.04 -19.53
C LYS A 40 12.65 12.80 -20.33
N HIS A 41 12.36 11.61 -19.82
CA HIS A 41 12.72 10.33 -20.43
C HIS A 41 11.55 9.66 -21.17
N HIS A 42 10.44 10.36 -21.40
CA HIS A 42 9.23 9.86 -22.07
C HIS A 42 8.63 8.60 -21.42
N VAL A 43 8.73 8.50 -20.10
CA VAL A 43 8.17 7.43 -19.29
C VAL A 43 6.84 7.88 -18.70
N ILE A 44 5.75 7.16 -18.97
CA ILE A 44 4.44 7.42 -18.38
C ILE A 44 4.44 6.94 -16.92
N VAL A 45 3.77 7.67 -16.03
CA VAL A 45 3.57 7.27 -14.64
C VAL A 45 2.18 6.68 -14.46
N LEU A 46 2.10 5.41 -14.07
CA LEU A 46 0.90 4.82 -13.52
C LEU A 46 0.98 4.98 -12.00
N SER A 47 0.22 5.94 -11.45
CA SER A 47 0.17 6.20 -10.02
C SER A 47 -0.91 5.33 -9.37
N ASP A 48 -0.49 4.34 -8.60
CA ASP A 48 -1.38 3.52 -7.79
C ASP A 48 -1.64 4.22 -6.47
N GLU A 49 -2.82 4.81 -6.35
CA GLU A 49 -3.26 5.62 -5.22
C GLU A 49 -4.40 4.95 -4.43
N ILE A 50 -4.50 3.63 -4.53
CA ILE A 50 -5.57 2.83 -3.91
C ILE A 50 -5.62 2.95 -2.38
N HIS A 51 -4.53 3.37 -1.75
CA HIS A 51 -4.44 3.59 -0.30
C HIS A 51 -4.55 5.07 0.12
N CYS A 52 -4.88 5.98 -0.79
CA CYS A 52 -4.85 7.42 -0.55
C CYS A 52 -5.73 7.90 0.63
N ASP A 53 -6.86 7.22 0.85
CA ASP A 53 -7.82 7.58 1.90
C ASP A 53 -7.47 6.98 3.28
N ILE A 54 -6.45 6.10 3.35
CA ILE A 54 -6.02 5.46 4.61
C ILE A 54 -4.69 6.08 5.03
N THR A 55 -4.77 7.20 5.71
CA THR A 55 -3.62 7.94 6.24
C THR A 55 -3.66 7.99 7.76
N ASN A 56 -2.48 8.09 8.38
CA ASN A 56 -2.43 8.38 9.81
C ASN A 56 -3.06 9.76 10.05
N PRO A 57 -3.81 9.97 11.14
CA PRO A 57 -4.30 11.29 11.51
C PRO A 57 -3.17 12.32 11.47
N GLN A 58 -3.45 13.53 10.97
CA GLN A 58 -2.49 14.63 10.80
C GLN A 58 -1.43 14.41 9.69
N LYS A 59 -1.53 13.34 8.89
CA LYS A 59 -0.71 13.16 7.68
C LYS A 59 -1.55 13.51 6.45
N GLU A 60 -1.02 14.40 5.64
CA GLU A 60 -1.65 14.82 4.39
C GLU A 60 -1.10 14.01 3.21
N TYR A 61 -2.02 13.38 2.49
CA TYR A 61 -1.71 12.74 1.22
C TYR A 61 -1.78 13.77 0.09
N ILE A 62 -0.85 13.69 -0.86
CA ILE A 62 -0.79 14.58 -2.02
C ILE A 62 -0.94 13.72 -3.29
N PRO A 63 -2.02 13.91 -4.09
CA PRO A 63 -2.20 13.19 -5.35
C PRO A 63 -1.05 13.49 -6.33
N PHE A 64 -0.51 12.48 -6.98
CA PHE A 64 0.63 12.64 -7.90
C PHE A 64 0.32 13.65 -9.03
N ALA A 65 -0.88 13.58 -9.59
CA ALA A 65 -1.30 14.44 -10.68
C ALA A 65 -1.52 15.92 -10.27
N SER A 66 -1.66 16.23 -8.96
CA SER A 66 -1.97 17.58 -8.47
C SER A 66 -0.75 18.49 -8.34
N VAL A 67 0.47 17.92 -8.37
CA VAL A 67 1.69 18.66 -7.99
C VAL A 67 2.15 19.66 -9.06
N SER A 68 2.00 19.31 -10.34
CA SER A 68 2.41 20.16 -11.45
C SER A 68 1.66 19.81 -12.74
N LYS A 69 1.72 20.72 -13.74
CA LYS A 69 1.16 20.42 -15.06
C LYS A 69 1.86 19.23 -15.73
N THR A 70 3.17 19.08 -15.55
CA THR A 70 3.94 17.93 -16.06
C THR A 70 3.42 16.62 -15.49
N ASN A 71 3.21 16.56 -14.16
CA ASN A 71 2.65 15.39 -13.51
C ASN A 71 1.24 15.09 -14.04
N LEU A 72 0.38 16.12 -14.14
CA LEU A 72 -0.99 15.99 -14.61
C LEU A 72 -1.06 15.37 -16.02
N GLU A 73 -0.25 15.85 -16.95
CA GLU A 73 -0.29 15.44 -18.36
C GLU A 73 0.36 14.07 -18.61
N ASN A 74 1.19 13.58 -17.69
CA ASN A 74 1.97 12.35 -17.86
C ASN A 74 1.54 11.21 -16.92
N THR A 75 0.31 11.28 -16.39
CA THR A 75 -0.17 10.33 -15.36
C THR A 75 -1.40 9.55 -15.79
N ILE A 76 -1.40 8.27 -15.42
CA ILE A 76 -2.58 7.41 -15.27
C ILE A 76 -2.73 7.15 -13.78
N MET A 77 -3.76 7.69 -13.14
CA MET A 77 -4.01 7.54 -11.71
C MET A 77 -5.06 6.45 -11.47
N CYS A 78 -4.79 5.51 -10.56
CA CYS A 78 -5.68 4.43 -10.19
C CYS A 78 -6.12 4.60 -8.73
N ILE A 79 -7.43 4.71 -8.51
CA ILE A 79 -8.06 4.78 -7.19
C ILE A 79 -9.21 3.79 -7.09
N ALA A 80 -9.54 3.36 -5.87
CA ALA A 80 -10.68 2.47 -5.67
C ALA A 80 -11.23 2.56 -4.24
N PRO A 81 -12.54 2.35 -4.02
CA PRO A 81 -13.11 2.28 -2.69
C PRO A 81 -12.75 0.99 -1.94
N THR A 82 -12.11 0.05 -2.62
CA THR A 82 -11.93 -1.34 -2.17
C THR A 82 -11.10 -1.47 -0.90
N LYS A 83 -10.13 -0.59 -0.67
CA LYS A 83 -9.28 -0.63 0.53
C LYS A 83 -9.83 0.23 1.64
N ALA A 84 -10.15 1.49 1.37
CA ALA A 84 -10.65 2.42 2.36
C ALA A 84 -12.01 2.02 2.93
N PHE A 85 -12.91 1.49 2.10
CA PHE A 85 -14.27 1.17 2.48
C PHE A 85 -14.55 -0.35 2.56
N ASN A 86 -13.51 -1.18 2.59
CA ASN A 86 -13.60 -2.64 2.64
C ASN A 86 -14.53 -3.25 1.56
N MET A 87 -14.44 -2.72 0.34
CA MET A 87 -15.33 -3.05 -0.76
C MET A 87 -14.64 -3.89 -1.86
N ALA A 88 -13.65 -4.70 -1.51
CA ALA A 88 -12.91 -5.52 -2.49
C ALA A 88 -13.82 -6.45 -3.30
N GLY A 89 -14.92 -6.94 -2.69
CA GLY A 89 -15.93 -7.78 -3.37
C GLY A 89 -16.68 -7.06 -4.47
N MET A 90 -16.67 -5.73 -4.54
CA MET A 90 -17.27 -4.96 -5.64
C MET A 90 -16.43 -5.01 -6.91
N GLN A 91 -15.18 -5.42 -6.85
CA GLN A 91 -14.27 -5.60 -7.99
C GLN A 91 -14.28 -4.40 -8.94
N THR A 92 -14.16 -3.20 -8.40
CA THR A 92 -14.23 -1.95 -9.17
C THR A 92 -13.11 -0.99 -8.79
N ALA A 93 -12.67 -0.22 -9.77
CA ALA A 93 -11.70 0.85 -9.62
C ALA A 93 -12.03 2.02 -10.56
N CYS A 94 -11.46 3.17 -10.28
CA CYS A 94 -11.52 4.34 -11.14
C CYS A 94 -10.13 4.62 -11.70
N ILE A 95 -10.06 4.84 -13.02
CA ILE A 95 -8.84 5.24 -13.71
C ILE A 95 -9.02 6.70 -14.15
N VAL A 96 -8.20 7.58 -13.62
CA VAL A 96 -8.24 9.02 -13.92
C VAL A 96 -7.05 9.36 -14.81
N VAL A 97 -7.35 9.85 -16.02
CA VAL A 97 -6.33 10.18 -17.02
C VAL A 97 -6.66 11.57 -17.60
N PRO A 98 -6.02 12.65 -17.14
CA PRO A 98 -6.29 14.01 -17.60
C PRO A 98 -5.95 14.19 -19.08
N ASN A 99 -4.80 13.68 -19.54
CA ASN A 99 -4.36 13.77 -20.93
C ASN A 99 -5.29 12.99 -21.87
N GLU A 100 -5.88 13.66 -22.87
CA GLU A 100 -6.89 13.08 -23.78
C GLU A 100 -6.35 11.93 -24.63
N VAL A 101 -5.15 12.08 -25.16
CA VAL A 101 -4.54 11.04 -26.02
C VAL A 101 -4.25 9.79 -25.20
N LEU A 102 -3.72 9.97 -23.99
CA LEU A 102 -3.44 8.86 -23.09
C LEU A 102 -4.74 8.21 -22.61
N ARG A 103 -5.75 9.03 -22.26
CA ARG A 103 -7.08 8.54 -21.86
C ARG A 103 -7.75 7.71 -22.95
N HIS A 104 -7.65 8.14 -24.21
CA HIS A 104 -8.16 7.35 -25.33
C HIS A 104 -7.49 5.98 -25.44
N LYS A 105 -6.16 5.94 -25.31
CA LYS A 105 -5.40 4.66 -25.34
C LYS A 105 -5.81 3.73 -24.19
N VAL A 106 -5.90 4.26 -22.97
CA VAL A 106 -6.33 3.48 -21.79
C VAL A 106 -7.75 2.96 -21.98
N ASN A 107 -8.69 3.82 -22.41
CA ASN A 107 -10.07 3.42 -22.66
C ASN A 107 -10.18 2.32 -23.73
N ARG A 108 -9.40 2.44 -24.80
CA ARG A 108 -9.30 1.38 -25.82
C ARG A 108 -8.78 0.07 -25.23
N GLY A 109 -7.73 0.13 -24.40
CA GLY A 109 -7.15 -1.06 -23.77
C GLY A 109 -8.14 -1.80 -22.89
N ILE A 110 -8.77 -1.12 -21.95
CA ILE A 110 -9.72 -1.76 -21.02
C ILE A 110 -10.97 -2.31 -21.71
N ASN A 111 -11.42 -1.68 -22.80
CA ASN A 111 -12.51 -2.21 -23.60
C ASN A 111 -12.08 -3.44 -24.43
N THR A 112 -10.86 -3.44 -24.97
CA THR A 112 -10.32 -4.60 -25.71
C THR A 112 -10.17 -5.82 -24.82
N ASP A 113 -9.79 -5.61 -23.56
CA ASP A 113 -9.62 -6.67 -22.56
C ASP A 113 -10.93 -7.03 -21.84
N GLU A 114 -12.07 -6.43 -22.25
CA GLU A 114 -13.42 -6.65 -21.69
C GLU A 114 -13.51 -6.43 -20.16
N VAL A 115 -12.72 -5.48 -19.63
CA VAL A 115 -12.68 -5.13 -18.20
C VAL A 115 -13.24 -3.74 -17.89
N ALA A 116 -13.86 -3.09 -18.88
CA ALA A 116 -14.39 -1.73 -18.74
C ALA A 116 -15.72 -1.67 -17.98
N GLU A 117 -16.48 -2.76 -17.91
CA GLU A 117 -17.81 -2.77 -17.35
C GLU A 117 -17.80 -3.24 -15.89
N PRO A 118 -18.13 -2.36 -14.92
CA PRO A 118 -18.25 -2.73 -13.52
C PRO A 118 -19.53 -3.57 -13.31
N ASN A 119 -19.56 -4.35 -12.21
CA ASN A 119 -20.79 -5.05 -11.84
C ASN A 119 -21.93 -4.05 -11.49
N SER A 120 -23.18 -4.53 -11.53
CA SER A 120 -24.37 -3.69 -11.40
C SER A 120 -24.47 -2.86 -10.13
N PHE A 121 -23.85 -3.29 -9.02
CA PHE A 121 -23.87 -2.58 -7.74
C PHE A 121 -22.69 -1.66 -7.54
N ALA A 122 -21.61 -1.84 -8.30
CA ALA A 122 -20.34 -1.16 -8.08
C ALA A 122 -20.45 0.37 -8.15
N ILE A 123 -21.19 0.90 -9.12
CA ILE A 123 -21.34 2.34 -9.31
C ILE A 123 -22.09 2.97 -8.12
N CYS A 124 -23.22 2.41 -7.71
CA CYS A 124 -24.00 2.91 -6.57
C CYS A 124 -23.19 2.84 -5.29
N ALA A 125 -22.52 1.71 -5.04
CA ALA A 125 -21.71 1.49 -3.86
C ALA A 125 -20.50 2.44 -3.81
N THR A 126 -19.79 2.64 -4.92
CA THR A 126 -18.67 3.58 -5.02
C THR A 126 -19.11 5.02 -4.75
N LYS A 127 -20.25 5.45 -5.32
CA LYS A 127 -20.82 6.79 -5.08
C LYS A 127 -21.20 6.99 -3.62
N ALA A 128 -21.81 5.99 -2.98
CA ALA A 128 -22.15 6.05 -1.56
C ALA A 128 -20.88 6.12 -0.69
N ALA A 129 -19.89 5.28 -0.97
CA ALA A 129 -18.63 5.26 -0.25
C ALA A 129 -17.94 6.63 -0.27
N PHE A 130 -17.70 7.20 -1.45
CA PHE A 130 -16.97 8.47 -1.57
C PHE A 130 -17.79 9.72 -1.18
N ASN A 131 -19.12 9.72 -1.33
CA ASN A 131 -19.91 10.92 -1.10
C ASN A 131 -20.64 10.94 0.25
N GLN A 132 -20.77 9.80 0.93
CA GLN A 132 -21.66 9.69 2.10
C GLN A 132 -21.02 9.00 3.32
N SER A 133 -19.73 8.62 3.24
CA SER A 133 -19.08 7.81 4.28
C SER A 133 -17.83 8.46 4.86
N GLU A 134 -17.77 9.79 4.88
CA GLU A 134 -16.63 10.54 5.42
C GLU A 134 -16.43 10.27 6.91
N ASP A 135 -17.51 10.35 7.71
CA ASP A 135 -17.45 10.11 9.17
C ASP A 135 -16.95 8.69 9.46
N TRP A 136 -17.48 7.69 8.74
CA TRP A 136 -17.03 6.31 8.87
C TRP A 136 -15.52 6.14 8.54
N LEU A 137 -15.05 6.81 7.50
CA LEU A 137 -13.64 6.77 7.11
C LEU A 137 -12.73 7.41 8.16
N ASN A 138 -13.16 8.53 8.73
CA ASN A 138 -12.45 9.22 9.82
C ASN A 138 -12.34 8.34 11.06
N GLU A 139 -13.43 7.70 11.46
CA GLU A 139 -13.45 6.74 12.58
C GLU A 139 -12.55 5.53 12.28
N LEU A 140 -12.60 4.99 11.06
CA LEU A 140 -11.73 3.89 10.63
C LEU A 140 -10.25 4.27 10.73
N ASN A 141 -9.86 5.43 10.20
CA ASN A 141 -8.48 5.89 10.24
C ASN A 141 -7.97 6.04 11.68
N GLN A 142 -8.81 6.56 12.59
CA GLN A 142 -8.47 6.62 14.01
C GLN A 142 -8.35 5.22 14.65
N TYR A 143 -9.25 4.31 14.29
CA TYR A 143 -9.21 2.92 14.78
C TYR A 143 -7.94 2.20 14.32
N ILE A 144 -7.58 2.35 13.04
CA ILE A 144 -6.35 1.79 12.48
C ILE A 144 -5.12 2.39 13.16
N GLN A 145 -5.12 3.70 13.42
CA GLN A 145 -4.02 4.35 14.15
C GLN A 145 -3.84 3.77 15.55
N ASN A 146 -4.93 3.59 16.30
CA ASN A 146 -4.89 2.99 17.64
C ASN A 146 -4.33 1.56 17.59
N ASN A 147 -4.72 0.77 16.59
CA ASN A 147 -4.18 -0.58 16.38
C ASN A 147 -2.67 -0.56 16.05
N LYS A 148 -2.23 0.39 15.20
CA LYS A 148 -0.80 0.57 14.89
C LYS A 148 0.00 0.92 16.13
N ASP A 149 -0.45 1.91 16.90
CA ASP A 149 0.24 2.39 18.10
C ASP A 149 0.39 1.26 19.13
N TYR A 150 -0.68 0.50 19.33
CA TYR A 150 -0.63 -0.67 20.20
C TYR A 150 0.36 -1.73 19.69
N ALA A 151 0.29 -2.08 18.41
CA ALA A 151 1.15 -3.11 17.82
C ALA A 151 2.63 -2.68 17.86
N ILE A 152 2.95 -1.44 17.53
CA ILE A 152 4.31 -0.89 17.57
C ILE A 152 4.85 -0.94 19.00
N SER A 153 4.06 -0.44 19.96
CA SER A 153 4.45 -0.45 21.39
C SER A 153 4.66 -1.87 21.91
N PHE A 154 3.76 -2.80 21.55
CA PHE A 154 3.88 -4.20 21.94
C PHE A 154 5.15 -4.83 21.37
N ILE A 155 5.40 -4.68 20.08
CA ILE A 155 6.57 -5.26 19.41
C ILE A 155 7.85 -4.69 20.04
N GLN A 156 7.95 -3.38 20.21
CA GLN A 156 9.14 -2.72 20.80
C GLN A 156 9.43 -3.21 22.23
N LYS A 157 8.39 -3.46 23.02
CA LYS A 157 8.52 -3.85 24.41
C LYS A 157 8.76 -5.35 24.59
N GLU A 158 8.07 -6.18 23.81
CA GLU A 158 7.92 -7.60 24.08
C GLU A 158 8.76 -8.50 23.14
N ILE A 159 9.24 -7.96 21.99
CA ILE A 159 9.93 -8.78 20.98
C ILE A 159 11.30 -8.16 20.68
N LYS A 160 12.36 -8.85 21.16
CA LYS A 160 13.74 -8.40 20.87
C LYS A 160 14.10 -8.66 19.41
N ASP A 161 15.05 -7.84 18.90
CA ASP A 161 15.65 -8.00 17.58
C ASP A 161 14.70 -7.84 16.39
N VAL A 162 13.51 -7.27 16.63
CA VAL A 162 12.50 -6.95 15.64
C VAL A 162 12.19 -5.45 15.70
N TYR A 163 12.10 -4.81 14.54
CA TYR A 163 11.86 -3.36 14.43
C TYR A 163 10.71 -3.06 13.46
N VAL A 164 9.76 -2.24 13.88
CA VAL A 164 8.68 -1.76 13.00
C VAL A 164 9.14 -0.49 12.29
N VAL A 165 9.14 -0.52 10.95
CA VAL A 165 9.48 0.66 10.14
C VAL A 165 8.39 1.73 10.32
N PRO A 166 8.75 3.01 10.54
CA PRO A 166 7.78 4.09 10.64
C PRO A 166 6.86 4.15 9.43
N THR A 167 5.56 4.33 9.66
CA THR A 167 4.53 4.35 8.62
C THR A 167 3.65 5.58 8.77
N GLU A 168 3.23 6.19 7.66
CA GLU A 168 2.39 7.39 7.61
C GLU A 168 0.99 7.12 7.04
N ALA A 169 0.84 5.98 6.37
CA ALA A 169 -0.40 5.57 5.72
C ALA A 169 -0.59 4.06 5.73
N THR A 170 -1.68 3.59 5.17
CA THR A 170 -2.12 2.21 5.10
C THR A 170 -2.45 1.61 6.46
N TYR A 171 -2.97 0.40 6.47
CA TYR A 171 -3.21 -0.42 7.67
C TYR A 171 -2.17 -1.54 7.81
N LEU A 172 -0.99 -1.34 7.21
CA LEU A 172 0.08 -2.33 7.14
C LEU A 172 1.26 -1.90 7.99
N LEU A 173 1.88 -2.84 8.67
CA LEU A 173 3.16 -2.67 9.32
C LEU A 173 4.23 -3.42 8.53
N TRP A 174 5.33 -2.75 8.27
CA TRP A 174 6.53 -3.32 7.69
C TRP A 174 7.54 -3.55 8.80
N ILE A 175 7.88 -4.82 9.02
CA ILE A 175 8.60 -5.27 10.21
C ILE A 175 9.95 -5.83 9.79
N ASP A 176 11.00 -5.19 10.24
CA ASP A 176 12.39 -5.60 10.04
C ASP A 176 12.76 -6.73 10.99
N CYS A 177 13.14 -7.88 10.44
CA CYS A 177 13.53 -9.09 11.15
C CYS A 177 15.00 -9.50 10.87
N HIS A 178 15.85 -8.60 10.33
CA HIS A 178 17.24 -8.92 9.97
C HIS A 178 18.07 -9.58 11.08
N LYS A 179 17.80 -9.21 12.34
CA LYS A 179 18.50 -9.79 13.49
C LYS A 179 17.97 -11.17 13.92
N VAL A 180 16.81 -11.55 13.39
CA VAL A 180 16.18 -12.84 13.67
C VAL A 180 16.45 -13.83 12.55
N CYS A 181 16.18 -13.41 11.31
CA CYS A 181 16.30 -14.24 10.11
C CYS A 181 16.50 -13.36 8.86
N LEU A 182 17.33 -13.83 7.93
CA LEU A 182 17.54 -13.20 6.63
C LEU A 182 16.64 -13.75 5.52
N ASP A 183 15.79 -14.74 5.84
CA ASP A 183 14.83 -15.37 4.93
C ASP A 183 13.43 -15.27 5.52
N SER A 184 12.66 -14.28 5.02
CA SER A 184 11.30 -14.03 5.46
C SER A 184 10.33 -15.16 5.12
N VAL A 185 10.58 -15.92 4.05
CA VAL A 185 9.74 -17.07 3.64
C VAL A 185 9.89 -18.19 4.67
N GLU A 186 11.13 -18.52 5.07
CA GLU A 186 11.38 -19.48 6.13
C GLU A 186 10.73 -19.04 7.44
N LEU A 187 10.94 -17.79 7.84
CA LEU A 187 10.45 -17.25 9.12
C LEU A 187 8.92 -17.25 9.18
N THR A 188 8.23 -16.76 8.16
CA THR A 188 6.76 -16.71 8.15
C THR A 188 6.13 -18.10 8.08
N SER A 189 6.74 -19.03 7.33
CA SER A 189 6.31 -20.43 7.28
C SER A 189 6.47 -21.12 8.64
N PHE A 190 7.58 -20.86 9.33
CA PHE A 190 7.81 -21.40 10.67
C PHE A 190 6.79 -20.86 11.68
N ILE A 191 6.58 -19.53 11.71
CA ILE A 191 5.59 -18.87 12.59
C ILE A 191 4.21 -19.47 12.34
N ARG A 192 3.79 -19.58 11.08
CA ARG A 192 2.50 -20.15 10.70
C ARG A 192 2.35 -21.60 11.20
N LYS A 193 3.38 -22.43 11.02
CA LYS A 193 3.37 -23.84 11.45
C LYS A 193 3.29 -23.98 12.97
N LYS A 194 3.96 -23.12 13.73
CA LYS A 194 4.06 -23.22 15.19
C LYS A 194 2.90 -22.56 15.92
N THR A 195 2.40 -21.44 15.43
CA THR A 195 1.42 -20.61 16.15
C THR A 195 0.09 -20.44 15.40
N GLY A 196 0.02 -20.84 14.13
CA GLY A 196 -1.15 -20.62 13.27
C GLY A 196 -1.28 -19.18 12.76
N LEU A 197 -0.35 -18.27 13.09
CA LEU A 197 -0.39 -16.90 12.59
C LEU A 197 0.04 -16.84 11.13
N TYR A 198 -0.79 -16.21 10.29
CA TYR A 198 -0.46 -15.91 8.90
C TYR A 198 -0.08 -14.43 8.76
N VAL A 199 1.12 -14.17 8.25
CA VAL A 199 1.64 -12.85 7.85
C VAL A 199 2.33 -13.00 6.49
N SER A 200 2.40 -11.92 5.71
CA SER A 200 3.09 -11.97 4.39
C SER A 200 4.60 -11.90 4.59
N ASP A 201 5.33 -12.71 3.85
CA ASP A 201 6.78 -12.55 3.76
C ASP A 201 7.14 -11.33 2.91
N GLY A 202 8.31 -10.76 3.20
CA GLY A 202 8.72 -9.53 2.53
C GLY A 202 9.33 -9.76 1.15
N LEU A 203 9.74 -10.99 0.82
CA LEU A 203 10.31 -11.32 -0.49
C LEU A 203 9.29 -11.10 -1.62
N GLU A 204 7.97 -11.25 -1.34
CA GLU A 204 6.89 -10.91 -2.29
C GLU A 204 7.01 -9.48 -2.83
N TYR A 205 7.68 -8.57 -2.10
CA TYR A 205 7.85 -7.14 -2.44
C TYR A 205 9.23 -6.83 -3.05
N GLY A 206 10.00 -7.86 -3.39
CA GLY A 206 11.31 -7.78 -4.01
C GLY A 206 12.47 -8.16 -3.07
N GLU A 207 13.65 -8.35 -3.63
CA GLU A 207 14.85 -8.84 -2.92
C GLU A 207 15.23 -8.02 -1.66
N ASN A 208 14.97 -6.71 -1.68
CA ASN A 208 15.22 -5.85 -0.52
C ASN A 208 14.30 -6.15 0.66
N GLY A 209 13.20 -6.88 0.42
CA GLY A 209 12.24 -7.27 1.43
C GLY A 209 12.54 -8.62 2.12
N LYS A 210 13.54 -9.37 1.68
CA LYS A 210 13.79 -10.76 2.10
C LYS A 210 13.99 -10.99 3.60
N ALA A 211 14.25 -9.96 4.38
CA ALA A 211 14.36 -10.04 5.83
C ALA A 211 13.24 -9.28 6.57
N PHE A 212 12.16 -8.96 5.85
CA PHE A 212 11.02 -8.24 6.39
C PHE A 212 9.76 -9.09 6.42
N ILE A 213 8.81 -8.69 7.27
CA ILE A 213 7.46 -9.25 7.34
C ILE A 213 6.46 -8.11 7.18
N ARG A 214 5.36 -8.35 6.43
CA ARG A 214 4.23 -7.43 6.40
C ARG A 214 3.08 -7.96 7.25
N MET A 215 2.62 -7.15 8.20
CA MET A 215 1.48 -7.45 9.06
C MET A 215 0.31 -6.50 8.78
N ASN A 216 -0.89 -7.04 8.56
CA ASN A 216 -2.13 -6.27 8.45
C ASN A 216 -2.74 -6.09 9.84
N VAL A 217 -3.02 -4.82 10.23
CA VAL A 217 -3.62 -4.48 11.52
C VAL A 217 -5.06 -3.97 11.42
N ALA A 218 -5.66 -4.00 10.22
CA ALA A 218 -7.08 -3.68 10.02
C ALA A 218 -7.98 -4.85 10.42
N CYS A 219 -8.06 -5.09 11.72
CA CYS A 219 -8.86 -6.16 12.31
C CYS A 219 -9.39 -5.73 13.68
N PRO A 220 -10.39 -6.44 14.25
CA PRO A 220 -10.83 -6.21 15.63
C PRO A 220 -9.66 -6.27 16.61
N PHE A 221 -9.67 -5.41 17.61
CA PHE A 221 -8.56 -5.24 18.56
C PHE A 221 -8.17 -6.53 19.29
N GLU A 222 -9.13 -7.37 19.66
CA GLU A 222 -8.84 -8.65 20.31
C GLU A 222 -8.12 -9.64 19.37
N ARG A 223 -8.42 -9.60 18.06
CA ARG A 223 -7.69 -10.37 17.05
C ARG A 223 -6.26 -9.87 16.88
N LEU A 224 -6.07 -8.55 16.95
CA LEU A 224 -4.73 -7.95 16.91
C LEU A 224 -3.89 -8.44 18.09
N LYS A 225 -4.45 -8.41 19.32
CA LYS A 225 -3.75 -8.88 20.53
C LYS A 225 -3.35 -10.37 20.42
N ASP A 226 -4.28 -11.21 19.98
CA ASP A 226 -4.00 -12.65 19.76
C ASP A 226 -2.89 -12.81 18.72
N GLY A 227 -2.98 -12.10 17.58
CA GLY A 227 -1.96 -12.14 16.52
C GLY A 227 -0.58 -11.71 17.00
N LEU A 228 -0.49 -10.65 17.79
CA LEU A 228 0.79 -10.16 18.34
C LEU A 228 1.41 -11.14 19.35
N ASN A 229 0.57 -11.78 20.19
CA ASN A 229 1.07 -12.83 21.10
C ASN A 229 1.60 -14.03 20.33
N ARG A 230 0.91 -14.47 19.28
CA ARG A 230 1.39 -15.56 18.40
C ARG A 230 2.67 -15.15 17.64
N PHE A 231 2.78 -13.90 17.24
CA PHE A 231 4.00 -13.38 16.60
C PHE A 231 5.17 -13.43 17.59
N LYS A 232 4.99 -12.95 18.82
CA LYS A 232 5.98 -13.02 19.90
C LYS A 232 6.43 -14.47 20.15
N GLU A 233 5.48 -15.39 20.32
CA GLU A 233 5.76 -16.82 20.50
C GLU A 233 6.53 -17.39 19.33
N GLY A 234 6.12 -17.11 18.11
CA GLY A 234 6.77 -17.59 16.89
C GLY A 234 8.22 -17.12 16.76
N ILE A 235 8.50 -15.84 17.05
CA ILE A 235 9.88 -15.30 17.06
C ILE A 235 10.71 -15.97 18.15
N TYR A 236 10.16 -16.11 19.36
CA TYR A 236 10.85 -16.77 20.47
C TYR A 236 11.23 -18.24 20.15
N LEU A 237 10.28 -19.00 19.60
CA LEU A 237 10.53 -20.38 19.20
C LEU A 237 11.54 -20.50 18.05
N TYR A 238 11.55 -19.50 17.14
CA TYR A 238 12.51 -19.48 16.03
C TYR A 238 13.93 -19.22 16.52
N GLN A 239 14.12 -18.29 17.45
CA GLN A 239 15.44 -17.97 18.03
C GLN A 239 16.01 -19.07 18.92
N ASN A 240 15.18 -20.01 19.38
CA ASN A 240 15.55 -21.13 20.27
C ASN A 240 15.42 -22.50 19.60
N LYS A 241 15.40 -22.57 18.27
CA LYS A 241 15.31 -23.81 17.52
C LYS A 241 16.64 -24.57 17.42
#